data_0433a3ce3fa6d0767d4dfdaa0fb88120
#
_entry.id   0433a3ce3fa6d0767d4dfdaa0fb88120
#
_cell.length_a   1.000
_cell.length_b   1.000
_cell.length_c   1.000
_cell.angle_alpha   90.00
_cell.angle_beta   90.00
_cell.angle_gamma   90.00
#
_symmetry.space_group_name_H-M   'P 1'
#
loop_
_entity.id
_entity.type
_entity.pdbx_description
1 polymer ?
#
loop_
_entity_poly.entity_id
_entity_poly.type
_entity_poly.pdbx_seq_one_letter_code
_entity_poly.pdbx_strand_id
1 'polypeptide(L)'
;IDIFIKNGFDLVKPPLLEFYERISSNSFLIATKKKEPKLFIRDDITPQIIRIASSRFKSKPRPVKLCYYGEVVRKQGTMLRPERQFLQVGSEIIGSESILADIEVISLAYKSLRDIGIKNITLELTSKVFLDEIFSKIKDIKKLKMLKTFIKHKDKKNSLNLISDKNDRLFLENLFNFSGNFKDL
;
A
#
# COMPACT_ATOMS: atom_id res chain seq x y z
N ILE A 1 -4.69 17.49 -3.59
CA ILE A 1 -6.07 17.03 -3.76
C ILE A 1 -6.62 17.45 -5.12
N ASP A 2 -6.43 18.67 -5.55
CA ASP A 2 -6.99 19.21 -6.81
C ASP A 2 -6.63 18.39 -8.04
N ILE A 3 -5.44 17.80 -8.07
CA ILE A 3 -5.03 16.92 -9.16
C ILE A 3 -5.93 15.67 -9.25
N PHE A 4 -6.33 15.09 -8.10
CA PHE A 4 -7.22 13.93 -8.09
C PHE A 4 -8.64 14.32 -8.51
N ILE A 5 -9.17 15.44 -8.00
CA ILE A 5 -10.51 15.93 -8.37
C ILE A 5 -10.58 16.22 -9.88
N LYS A 6 -9.55 16.85 -10.46
CA LYS A 6 -9.47 17.12 -11.92
C LYS A 6 -9.41 15.83 -12.77
N ASN A 7 -8.99 14.70 -12.18
CA ASN A 7 -8.97 13.40 -12.83
C ASN A 7 -10.18 12.51 -12.45
N GLY A 8 -11.26 13.10 -11.95
CA GLY A 8 -12.53 12.43 -11.71
C GLY A 8 -12.62 11.64 -10.40
N PHE A 9 -11.79 11.97 -9.40
CA PHE A 9 -11.90 11.37 -8.08
C PHE A 9 -12.84 12.18 -7.19
N ASP A 10 -13.78 11.50 -6.54
CA ASP A 10 -14.66 12.09 -5.53
C ASP A 10 -13.90 12.25 -4.21
N LEU A 11 -13.91 13.45 -3.62
CA LEU A 11 -13.29 13.70 -2.34
C LEU A 11 -14.14 13.15 -1.19
N VAL A 12 -13.51 12.33 -0.35
CA VAL A 12 -14.11 11.78 0.87
C VAL A 12 -13.32 12.23 2.09
N LYS A 13 -14.00 12.67 3.14
CA LYS A 13 -13.41 13.06 4.43
C LYS A 13 -13.94 12.15 5.54
N PRO A 14 -13.33 10.99 5.79
CA PRO A 14 -13.77 10.11 6.86
C PRO A 14 -13.35 10.67 8.24
N PRO A 15 -14.07 10.29 9.32
CA PRO A 15 -13.76 10.77 10.67
C PRO A 15 -12.42 10.24 11.19
N LEU A 16 -11.78 10.99 12.10
CA LEU A 16 -10.54 10.57 12.76
C LEU A 16 -10.78 9.42 13.74
N LEU A 17 -11.92 9.43 14.41
CA LEU A 17 -12.33 8.43 15.40
C LEU A 17 -13.22 7.39 14.75
N GLU A 18 -12.96 6.13 15.02
CA GLU A 18 -13.72 5.00 14.50
C GLU A 18 -14.17 4.06 15.62
N PHE A 19 -15.32 3.39 15.40
CA PHE A 19 -15.74 2.28 16.23
C PHE A 19 -14.86 1.05 15.96
N TYR A 20 -14.67 0.27 17.02
CA TYR A 20 -13.88 -0.95 17.00
C TYR A 20 -14.54 -2.04 16.17
N GLU A 21 -14.03 -2.29 14.97
CA GLU A 21 -14.35 -3.50 14.19
C GLU A 21 -13.10 -4.34 13.93
N ARG A 22 -12.00 -3.70 13.53
CA ARG A 22 -10.69 -4.31 13.34
C ARG A 22 -9.63 -3.28 13.67
N ILE A 23 -8.83 -3.54 14.69
CA ILE A 23 -7.71 -2.66 15.06
C ILE A 23 -6.44 -3.18 14.41
N SER A 24 -5.73 -2.29 13.76
CA SER A 24 -4.31 -2.48 13.45
C SER A 24 -3.50 -2.49 14.75
N SER A 25 -2.42 -3.26 14.79
CA SER A 25 -1.47 -3.21 15.92
C SER A 25 -0.90 -1.81 16.15
N ASN A 26 -0.99 -0.94 15.16
CA ASN A 26 -0.44 0.40 15.14
C ASN A 26 -1.44 1.51 15.55
N SER A 27 -2.73 1.18 15.71
CA SER A 27 -3.77 2.14 16.11
C SER A 27 -3.80 2.36 17.61
N PHE A 28 -4.11 3.59 18.05
CA PHE A 28 -4.42 3.90 19.44
C PHE A 28 -5.87 3.58 19.77
N LEU A 29 -6.08 2.82 20.83
CA LEU A 29 -7.39 2.57 21.40
C LEU A 29 -7.72 3.67 22.40
N ILE A 30 -8.92 4.25 22.28
CA ILE A 30 -9.41 5.23 23.25
C ILE A 30 -10.10 4.47 24.39
N ALA A 31 -9.75 4.78 25.61
CA ALA A 31 -10.42 4.24 26.79
C ALA A 31 -11.86 4.78 26.85
N THR A 32 -12.82 3.87 26.83
CA THR A 32 -14.25 4.16 27.00
C THR A 32 -14.76 3.50 28.26
N LYS A 33 -15.92 3.92 28.78
CA LYS A 33 -16.54 3.27 29.93
C LYS A 33 -16.90 1.82 29.58
N LYS A 34 -16.99 0.95 30.60
CA LYS A 34 -17.11 -0.50 30.45
C LYS A 34 -18.28 -0.99 29.55
N LYS A 35 -19.32 -0.18 29.36
CA LYS A 35 -20.49 -0.50 28.52
C LYS A 35 -20.55 0.28 27.22
N GLU A 36 -19.59 1.17 26.95
CA GLU A 36 -19.57 1.97 25.73
C GLU A 36 -18.81 1.25 24.60
N PRO A 37 -19.17 1.51 23.33
CA PRO A 37 -18.42 1.00 22.20
C PRO A 37 -16.95 1.48 22.28
N LYS A 38 -16.03 0.57 21.96
CA LYS A 38 -14.62 0.93 21.91
C LYS A 38 -14.34 1.80 20.68
N LEU A 39 -13.62 2.88 20.90
CA LEU A 39 -13.19 3.80 19.86
C LEU A 39 -11.68 3.68 19.64
N PHE A 40 -11.24 3.94 18.44
CA PHE A 40 -9.81 4.05 18.13
C PHE A 40 -9.53 5.25 17.23
N ILE A 41 -8.29 5.71 17.26
CA ILE A 41 -7.79 6.75 16.36
C ILE A 41 -7.21 6.03 15.15
N ARG A 42 -7.64 6.43 13.96
CA ARG A 42 -7.16 5.81 12.71
C ARG A 42 -5.65 5.98 12.54
N ASP A 43 -5.00 4.94 12.09
CA ASP A 43 -3.59 4.91 11.70
C ASP A 43 -3.39 4.88 10.18
N ASP A 44 -4.48 4.69 9.44
CA ASP A 44 -4.56 4.71 7.97
C ASP A 44 -5.99 5.04 7.53
N ILE A 45 -6.11 5.78 6.41
CA ILE A 45 -7.42 6.19 5.87
C ILE A 45 -7.94 5.15 4.86
N THR A 46 -7.08 4.44 4.14
CA THR A 46 -7.46 3.47 3.10
C THR A 46 -8.53 2.46 3.55
N PRO A 47 -8.46 1.85 4.76
CA PRO A 47 -9.51 0.93 5.22
C PRO A 47 -10.90 1.59 5.34
N GLN A 48 -10.95 2.88 5.73
CA GLN A 48 -12.20 3.65 5.78
C GLN A 48 -12.78 3.86 4.39
N ILE A 49 -11.92 4.18 3.40
CA ILE A 49 -12.33 4.38 2.01
C ILE A 49 -12.90 3.08 1.43
N ILE A 50 -12.27 1.93 1.71
CA ILE A 50 -12.78 0.62 1.27
C ILE A 50 -14.17 0.35 1.87
N ARG A 51 -14.38 0.62 3.16
CA ARG A 51 -15.70 0.49 3.81
C ARG A 51 -16.74 1.42 3.22
N ILE A 52 -16.38 2.67 2.95
CA ILE A 52 -17.27 3.64 2.30
C ILE A 52 -17.65 3.18 0.90
N ALA A 53 -16.70 2.68 0.12
CA ALA A 53 -16.94 2.16 -1.22
C ALA A 53 -17.85 0.93 -1.22
N SER A 54 -17.72 0.05 -0.22
CA SER A 54 -18.55 -1.17 -0.09
C SER A 54 -19.92 -0.91 0.52
N SER A 55 -20.13 0.21 1.19
CA SER A 55 -21.40 0.57 1.84
C SER A 55 -22.14 1.69 1.09
N ARG A 56 -21.68 2.95 1.26
CA ARG A 56 -22.35 4.14 0.70
C ARG A 56 -22.30 4.21 -0.82
N PHE A 57 -21.22 3.69 -1.43
CA PHE A 57 -21.06 3.66 -2.88
C PHE A 57 -21.32 2.26 -3.49
N LYS A 58 -22.00 1.37 -2.75
CA LYS A 58 -22.28 0.00 -3.21
C LYS A 58 -23.05 -0.04 -4.53
N SER A 59 -23.99 0.88 -4.72
CA SER A 59 -24.84 0.97 -5.92
C SER A 59 -24.23 1.79 -7.08
N LYS A 60 -23.10 2.48 -6.84
CA LYS A 60 -22.42 3.21 -7.91
C LYS A 60 -21.76 2.26 -8.91
N PRO A 61 -21.79 2.59 -10.23
CA PRO A 61 -21.03 1.87 -11.24
C PRO A 61 -19.54 1.78 -10.88
N ARG A 62 -18.91 0.68 -11.26
CA ARG A 62 -17.46 0.49 -11.05
C ARG A 62 -16.67 0.86 -12.32
N PRO A 63 -15.45 1.37 -12.18
CA PRO A 63 -14.72 1.63 -10.95
C PRO A 63 -15.20 2.89 -10.22
N VAL A 64 -15.10 2.90 -8.87
CA VAL A 64 -15.28 4.10 -8.07
C VAL A 64 -13.89 4.69 -7.78
N LYS A 65 -13.73 5.98 -8.08
CA LYS A 65 -12.49 6.73 -7.86
C LYS A 65 -12.69 7.67 -6.66
N LEU A 66 -11.95 7.45 -5.59
CA LEU A 66 -12.05 8.23 -4.35
C LEU A 66 -10.69 8.80 -3.98
N CYS A 67 -10.65 10.05 -3.55
CA CYS A 67 -9.47 10.65 -2.95
C CYS A 67 -9.78 11.18 -1.55
N TYR A 68 -8.75 11.32 -0.76
CA TYR A 68 -8.89 11.73 0.63
C TYR A 68 -7.66 12.46 1.13
N TYR A 69 -7.85 13.21 2.21
CA TYR A 69 -6.79 13.71 3.06
C TYR A 69 -7.26 13.77 4.51
N GLY A 70 -6.34 13.67 5.42
CA GLY A 70 -6.63 13.77 6.83
C GLY A 70 -5.48 13.31 7.70
N GLU A 71 -5.58 13.62 8.98
CA GLU A 71 -4.57 13.20 9.94
C GLU A 71 -4.72 11.73 10.30
N VAL A 72 -3.60 11.08 10.50
CA VAL A 72 -3.48 9.72 11.03
C VAL A 72 -2.52 9.73 12.21
N VAL A 73 -2.72 8.79 13.15
CA VAL A 73 -1.88 8.70 14.36
C VAL A 73 -1.41 7.26 14.53
N ARG A 74 -0.11 7.04 14.57
CA ARG A 74 0.52 5.72 14.71
C ARG A 74 1.23 5.54 16.05
N LYS A 75 1.11 4.37 16.64
CA LYS A 75 1.83 4.03 17.89
C LYS A 75 3.34 4.08 17.71
N GLN A 76 3.83 3.64 16.57
CA GLN A 76 5.26 3.58 16.27
C GLN A 76 5.61 4.64 15.22
N GLY A 77 6.51 5.55 15.59
CA GLY A 77 7.25 6.36 14.65
C GLY A 77 8.41 5.55 14.05
N THR A 78 9.03 6.09 13.02
CA THR A 78 10.30 5.59 12.49
C THR A 78 11.43 6.48 12.97
N MET A 79 12.68 6.01 12.88
CA MET A 79 13.85 6.87 13.19
C MET A 79 13.90 8.15 12.34
N LEU A 80 13.37 8.07 11.11
CA LEU A 80 13.28 9.22 10.19
C LEU A 80 12.05 10.10 10.43
N ARG A 81 11.01 9.57 11.12
CA ARG A 81 9.79 10.29 11.47
C ARG A 81 9.37 9.89 12.89
N PRO A 82 9.88 10.60 13.89
CA PRO A 82 9.50 10.36 15.27
C PRO A 82 8.06 10.82 15.57
N GLU A 83 7.51 11.73 14.75
CA GLU A 83 6.14 12.19 14.87
C GLU A 83 5.17 11.02 14.64
N ARG A 84 4.25 10.89 15.58
CA ARG A 84 3.20 9.87 15.51
C ARG A 84 1.97 10.33 14.75
N GLN A 85 1.78 11.64 14.63
CA GLN A 85 0.68 12.29 13.92
C GLN A 85 1.21 12.96 12.66
N PHE A 86 0.57 12.69 11.52
CA PHE A 86 0.92 13.32 10.25
C PHE A 86 -0.27 13.33 9.31
N LEU A 87 -0.24 14.23 8.33
CA LEU A 87 -1.24 14.32 7.27
C LEU A 87 -1.00 13.22 6.22
N GLN A 88 -2.00 12.39 5.99
CA GLN A 88 -2.04 11.42 4.90
C GLN A 88 -2.92 11.95 3.77
N VAL A 89 -2.42 11.86 2.55
CA VAL A 89 -3.17 12.14 1.31
C VAL A 89 -3.12 10.89 0.47
N GLY A 90 -4.24 10.52 -0.15
CA GLY A 90 -4.30 9.34 -1.00
C GLY A 90 -5.45 9.34 -1.98
N SER A 91 -5.40 8.38 -2.90
CA SER A 91 -6.45 8.10 -3.87
C SER A 91 -6.56 6.61 -4.12
N GLU A 92 -7.77 6.15 -4.36
CA GLU A 92 -8.10 4.74 -4.56
C GLU A 92 -9.00 4.59 -5.79
N ILE A 93 -8.70 3.62 -6.64
CA ILE A 93 -9.59 3.15 -7.72
C ILE A 93 -10.09 1.77 -7.30
N ILE A 94 -11.39 1.65 -7.06
CA ILE A 94 -11.97 0.44 -6.47
C ILE A 94 -12.93 -0.21 -7.45
N GLY A 95 -12.70 -1.52 -7.71
CA GLY A 95 -13.55 -2.32 -8.59
C GLY A 95 -13.13 -2.23 -10.06
N SER A 96 -11.83 -2.11 -10.34
CA SER A 96 -11.24 -2.29 -11.65
C SER A 96 -10.15 -3.37 -11.58
N GLU A 97 -10.13 -4.26 -12.56
CA GLU A 97 -9.06 -5.24 -12.79
C GLU A 97 -8.13 -4.80 -13.93
N SER A 98 -8.37 -3.61 -14.48
CA SER A 98 -7.61 -3.10 -15.63
C SER A 98 -6.24 -2.57 -15.19
N ILE A 99 -5.20 -2.93 -15.91
CA ILE A 99 -3.86 -2.36 -15.74
C ILE A 99 -3.84 -0.83 -15.94
N LEU A 100 -4.80 -0.29 -16.68
CA LEU A 100 -4.94 1.16 -16.85
C LEU A 100 -5.26 1.88 -15.53
N ALA A 101 -5.96 1.20 -14.61
CA ALA A 101 -6.21 1.76 -13.27
C ALA A 101 -4.90 1.85 -12.45
N ASP A 102 -4.04 0.84 -12.55
CA ASP A 102 -2.73 0.87 -11.88
C ASP A 102 -1.85 1.97 -12.46
N ILE A 103 -1.79 2.09 -13.79
CA ILE A 103 -1.05 3.15 -14.48
C ILE A 103 -1.58 4.54 -14.09
N GLU A 104 -2.90 4.71 -14.00
CA GLU A 104 -3.50 5.98 -13.61
C GLU A 104 -3.09 6.39 -12.19
N VAL A 105 -3.20 5.47 -11.21
CA VAL A 105 -2.83 5.75 -9.81
C VAL A 105 -1.35 6.08 -9.70
N ILE A 106 -0.47 5.31 -10.34
CA ILE A 106 0.98 5.53 -10.33
C ILE A 106 1.31 6.89 -10.97
N SER A 107 0.72 7.18 -12.13
CA SER A 107 0.95 8.43 -12.86
C SER A 107 0.50 9.65 -12.05
N LEU A 108 -0.65 9.55 -11.38
CA LEU A 108 -1.16 10.62 -10.51
C LEU A 108 -0.30 10.82 -9.27
N ALA A 109 0.17 9.74 -8.65
CA ALA A 109 1.10 9.82 -7.52
C ALA A 109 2.40 10.52 -7.93
N TYR A 110 3.01 10.08 -9.05
CA TYR A 110 4.22 10.71 -9.60
C TYR A 110 4.00 12.20 -9.89
N LYS A 111 2.92 12.54 -10.60
CA LYS A 111 2.59 13.92 -10.96
C LYS A 111 2.36 14.77 -9.73
N SER A 112 1.66 14.25 -8.70
CA SER A 112 1.42 14.97 -7.45
C SER A 112 2.73 15.36 -6.76
N LEU A 113 3.72 14.46 -6.74
CA LEU A 113 5.04 14.73 -6.17
C LEU A 113 5.81 15.77 -7.00
N ARG A 114 5.71 15.71 -8.33
CA ARG A 114 6.32 16.70 -9.22
C ARG A 114 5.71 18.09 -9.03
N ASP A 115 4.40 18.17 -8.90
CA ASP A 115 3.66 19.44 -8.76
C ASP A 115 4.02 20.18 -7.45
N ILE A 116 4.40 19.45 -6.39
CA ILE A 116 4.93 20.04 -5.14
C ILE A 116 6.44 20.28 -5.15
N GLY A 117 7.10 20.11 -6.30
CA GLY A 117 8.51 20.47 -6.51
C GLY A 117 9.53 19.36 -6.26
N ILE A 118 9.13 18.12 -5.98
CA ILE A 118 10.05 16.98 -5.84
C ILE A 118 10.56 16.59 -7.23
N LYS A 119 11.87 16.74 -7.46
CA LYS A 119 12.48 16.50 -8.78
C LYS A 119 13.01 15.09 -8.96
N ASN A 120 13.64 14.53 -7.94
CA ASN A 120 14.27 13.21 -7.98
C ASN A 120 13.32 12.19 -7.35
N ILE A 121 12.53 11.51 -8.18
CA ILE A 121 11.55 10.52 -7.76
C ILE A 121 12.01 9.16 -8.29
N THR A 122 12.14 8.18 -7.39
CA THR A 122 12.35 6.78 -7.75
C THR A 122 11.05 6.04 -7.51
N LEU A 123 10.57 5.36 -8.54
CA LEU A 123 9.41 4.47 -8.44
C LEU A 123 9.90 3.04 -8.22
N GLU A 124 9.51 2.44 -7.11
CA GLU A 124 9.78 1.03 -6.83
C GLU A 124 8.47 0.24 -6.95
N LEU A 125 8.41 -0.63 -7.94
CA LEU A 125 7.26 -1.49 -8.19
C LEU A 125 7.54 -2.90 -7.66
N THR A 126 6.58 -3.48 -6.95
CA THR A 126 6.61 -4.87 -6.54
C THR A 126 5.32 -5.56 -6.94
N SER A 127 5.44 -6.77 -7.47
CA SER A 127 4.29 -7.60 -7.77
C SER A 127 4.40 -8.93 -7.05
N LYS A 128 3.36 -9.27 -6.30
CA LYS A 128 3.27 -10.57 -5.65
C LYS A 128 3.21 -11.71 -6.66
N VAL A 129 2.60 -11.48 -7.82
CA VAL A 129 2.42 -12.48 -8.88
C VAL A 129 3.76 -13.07 -9.33
N PHE A 130 4.78 -12.25 -9.50
CA PHE A 130 6.13 -12.71 -9.91
C PHE A 130 6.78 -13.66 -8.90
N LEU A 131 6.47 -13.50 -7.63
CA LEU A 131 7.06 -14.31 -6.56
C LEU A 131 6.18 -15.51 -6.19
N ASP A 132 4.87 -15.45 -6.43
CA ASP A 132 3.95 -16.52 -6.06
C ASP A 132 4.26 -17.83 -6.79
N GLU A 133 4.74 -17.79 -8.03
CA GLU A 133 5.16 -18.99 -8.75
C GLU A 133 6.36 -19.67 -8.07
N ILE A 134 7.39 -18.89 -7.71
CA ILE A 134 8.54 -19.41 -6.96
C ILE A 134 8.11 -19.93 -5.59
N PHE A 135 7.27 -19.16 -4.89
CA PHE A 135 6.80 -19.52 -3.55
C PHE A 135 5.96 -20.80 -3.55
N SER A 136 5.15 -21.03 -4.58
CA SER A 136 4.31 -22.24 -4.70
C SER A 136 5.11 -23.53 -4.83
N LYS A 137 6.33 -23.45 -5.38
CA LYS A 137 7.25 -24.59 -5.54
C LYS A 137 7.95 -25.00 -4.24
N ILE A 138 7.96 -24.12 -3.23
CA ILE A 138 8.67 -24.34 -1.96
C ILE A 138 7.70 -24.93 -0.92
N LYS A 139 7.79 -26.26 -0.72
CA LYS A 139 6.95 -26.99 0.25
C LYS A 139 7.37 -26.80 1.70
N ASP A 140 8.64 -26.51 1.96
CA ASP A 140 9.17 -26.29 3.31
C ASP A 140 8.78 -24.91 3.81
N ILE A 141 7.90 -24.86 4.83
CA ILE A 141 7.37 -23.65 5.42
C ILE A 141 8.46 -22.76 6.05
N LYS A 142 9.50 -23.38 6.66
CA LYS A 142 10.63 -22.63 7.26
C LYS A 142 11.43 -21.94 6.17
N LYS A 143 11.78 -22.68 5.13
CA LYS A 143 12.49 -22.19 3.96
C LYS A 143 11.74 -21.07 3.26
N LEU A 144 10.42 -21.22 3.09
CA LEU A 144 9.55 -20.20 2.51
C LEU A 144 9.53 -18.90 3.35
N LYS A 145 9.44 -19.02 4.68
CA LYS A 145 9.49 -17.85 5.57
C LYS A 145 10.84 -17.14 5.49
N MET A 146 11.93 -17.87 5.46
CA MET A 146 13.28 -17.31 5.31
C MET A 146 13.42 -16.58 3.97
N LEU A 147 13.00 -17.19 2.87
CA LEU A 147 13.06 -16.59 1.54
C LEU A 147 12.26 -15.27 1.50
N LYS A 148 11.03 -15.26 2.00
CA LYS A 148 10.21 -14.04 2.09
C LYS A 148 10.90 -12.94 2.90
N THR A 149 11.59 -13.31 3.97
CA THR A 149 12.34 -12.36 4.81
C THR A 149 13.54 -11.80 4.06
N PHE A 150 14.33 -12.63 3.39
CA PHE A 150 15.50 -12.19 2.60
C PHE A 150 15.09 -11.28 1.43
N ILE A 151 14.02 -11.63 0.70
CA ILE A 151 13.50 -10.80 -0.38
C ILE A 151 13.04 -9.43 0.16
N LYS A 152 12.31 -9.42 1.28
CA LYS A 152 11.87 -8.19 1.94
C LYS A 152 13.03 -7.27 2.30
N HIS A 153 14.15 -7.83 2.73
CA HIS A 153 15.36 -7.09 3.08
C HIS A 153 16.31 -6.86 1.91
N LYS A 154 15.90 -7.22 0.68
CA LYS A 154 16.72 -7.13 -0.55
C LYS A 154 18.05 -7.89 -0.46
N ASP A 155 18.10 -8.94 0.36
CA ASP A 155 19.26 -9.82 0.50
C ASP A 155 19.31 -10.81 -0.66
N LYS A 156 19.87 -10.35 -1.80
CA LYS A 156 20.00 -11.13 -3.02
C LYS A 156 20.73 -12.44 -2.80
N LYS A 157 21.90 -12.40 -2.12
CA LYS A 157 22.78 -13.57 -1.93
C LYS A 157 22.06 -14.70 -1.20
N ASN A 158 21.47 -14.39 -0.05
CA ASN A 158 20.77 -15.40 0.74
C ASN A 158 19.45 -15.86 0.11
N SER A 159 18.77 -14.98 -0.61
CA SER A 159 17.57 -15.35 -1.39
C SER A 159 17.90 -16.39 -2.45
N LEU A 160 18.94 -16.15 -3.27
CA LEU A 160 19.34 -17.05 -4.34
C LEU A 160 19.86 -18.41 -3.82
N ASN A 161 20.51 -18.43 -2.66
CA ASN A 161 21.00 -19.68 -2.05
C ASN A 161 19.87 -20.61 -1.59
N LEU A 162 18.67 -20.09 -1.35
CA LEU A 162 17.51 -20.88 -1.00
C LEU A 162 16.80 -21.49 -2.22
N ILE A 163 17.08 -21.03 -3.42
CA ILE A 163 16.44 -21.52 -4.66
C ILE A 163 17.30 -22.60 -5.30
N SER A 164 16.76 -23.80 -5.42
CA SER A 164 17.47 -24.95 -6.00
C SER A 164 17.30 -25.03 -7.52
N ASP A 165 16.14 -24.60 -8.04
CA ASP A 165 15.89 -24.60 -9.48
C ASP A 165 16.69 -23.48 -10.17
N LYS A 166 17.34 -23.83 -11.29
CA LYS A 166 18.22 -22.91 -12.01
C LYS A 166 17.46 -21.78 -12.71
N ASN A 167 16.28 -22.08 -13.26
CA ASN A 167 15.46 -21.07 -13.96
C ASN A 167 14.83 -20.11 -12.96
N ASP A 168 14.27 -20.61 -11.85
CA ASP A 168 13.72 -19.78 -10.77
C ASP A 168 14.80 -18.90 -10.16
N ARG A 169 16.01 -19.41 -10.00
CA ARG A 169 17.17 -18.66 -9.51
C ARG A 169 17.55 -17.54 -10.47
N LEU A 170 17.63 -17.81 -11.76
CA LEU A 170 17.93 -16.83 -12.80
C LEU A 170 16.83 -15.75 -12.88
N PHE A 171 15.58 -16.17 -12.81
CA PHE A 171 14.44 -15.25 -12.79
C PHE A 171 14.49 -14.31 -11.58
N LEU A 172 14.71 -14.86 -10.37
CA LEU A 172 14.83 -14.06 -9.15
C LEU A 172 16.05 -13.12 -9.20
N GLU A 173 17.17 -13.60 -9.78
CA GLU A 173 18.36 -12.76 -9.99
C GLU A 173 18.07 -11.57 -10.90
N ASN A 174 17.38 -11.81 -12.00
CA ASN A 174 16.94 -10.75 -12.93
C ASN A 174 16.01 -9.74 -12.24
N LEU A 175 15.07 -10.21 -11.40
CA LEU A 175 14.21 -9.34 -10.60
C LEU A 175 15.01 -8.43 -9.66
N PHE A 176 16.05 -8.95 -8.98
CA PHE A 176 16.91 -8.14 -8.12
C PHE A 176 17.72 -7.11 -8.88
N ASN A 177 18.09 -7.42 -10.12
CA ASN A 177 18.90 -6.54 -10.98
C ASN A 177 18.05 -5.62 -11.84
N PHE A 178 16.71 -5.84 -11.86
CA PHE A 178 15.83 -5.05 -12.70
C PHE A 178 15.78 -3.60 -12.19
N SER A 179 16.33 -2.73 -12.98
CA SER A 179 16.24 -1.27 -12.83
C SER A 179 16.26 -0.65 -14.20
N GLY A 180 15.49 0.39 -14.42
CA GLY A 180 15.43 1.09 -15.70
C GLY A 180 15.01 2.54 -15.50
N ASN A 181 15.22 3.35 -16.49
CA ASN A 181 14.65 4.69 -16.52
C ASN A 181 13.19 4.60 -16.96
N PHE A 182 12.37 5.50 -16.46
CA PHE A 182 10.94 5.60 -16.85
C PHE A 182 10.74 5.75 -18.36
N LYS A 183 11.75 6.18 -19.11
CA LYS A 183 11.72 6.28 -20.57
C LYS A 183 11.91 4.93 -21.29
N ASP A 184 12.36 3.92 -20.56
CA ASP A 184 12.67 2.59 -21.09
C ASP A 184 11.54 1.58 -20.77
N LEU A 185 10.49 2.04 -20.07
CA LEU A 185 9.25 1.33 -19.77
C LEU A 185 8.15 1.67 -20.77
#